data_1cb8ec26e865007831bca4b82e234a48
#
_entry.id   1cb8ec26e865007831bca4b82e234a48
#
_cell.length_a   1.000
_cell.length_b   1.000
_cell.length_c   1.000
_cell.angle_alpha   90.00
_cell.angle_beta   90.00
_cell.angle_gamma   90.00
#
_symmetry.space_group_name_H-M   'P 1'
#
loop_
_entity.id
_entity.type
_entity.pdbx_description
1 polymer ?
#
loop_
_entity_poly.entity_id
_entity_poly.type
_entity_poly.pdbx_seq_one_letter_code
_entity_poly.pdbx_strand_id
1 'polypeptide(L)'
;MSQLEQWTNFQYEEGDRRAKADHAKLQQATEHITLQGSARIWDPTGSTDAAVIELDQKTGDMVATDRVVSTRLPEKKTAKPKSSLIDSSETIQARAAKMTTQKENTWIRYEGGAMLWQGADKVEADTITIDRKAQVLQASGKVFTQTRERPKAGAKGPVAQLFTLVRAPEMDYKDAEKVAYYRGGVALVRGDLKVKSEELRAWFTKDDPKTPQDEGNSLQRANADGKVDILQTAPDKTRTGRSEHAVYEVPESKVVLTGGTPVFTDSVQGTTRGQMITFFADNDKLLVDGAASEPTESRLKRKKKTK
;
A
#
# COMPACT_ATOMS: atom_id res chain seq x y z
N MET A 1 -36.75 21.48 25.16
CA MET A 1 -37.04 20.38 24.17
C MET A 1 -35.87 19.42 24.26
N SER A 2 -36.09 18.17 24.60
CA SER A 2 -34.99 17.21 24.83
C SER A 2 -34.56 16.43 23.54
N GLN A 3 -35.46 16.42 22.54
CA GLN A 3 -35.28 15.68 21.31
C GLN A 3 -36.00 16.38 20.17
N LEU A 4 -35.37 16.43 18.99
CA LEU A 4 -35.97 16.87 17.73
C LEU A 4 -35.86 15.71 16.73
N GLU A 5 -36.94 15.37 16.07
CA GLU A 5 -36.99 14.40 14.97
C GLU A 5 -37.58 15.03 13.72
N GLN A 6 -36.97 14.73 12.57
CA GLN A 6 -37.47 15.11 11.26
C GLN A 6 -37.55 13.89 10.36
N TRP A 7 -38.72 13.65 9.79
CA TRP A 7 -39.01 12.58 8.85
C TRP A 7 -39.15 13.13 7.44
N THR A 8 -38.58 12.41 6.47
CA THR A 8 -38.56 12.74 5.05
C THR A 8 -37.75 13.99 4.67
N ASN A 9 -36.78 13.79 3.78
CA ASN A 9 -35.96 14.85 3.17
C ASN A 9 -35.28 15.80 4.17
N PHE A 10 -34.68 15.25 5.21
CA PHE A 10 -33.86 16.07 6.10
C PHE A 10 -32.69 16.70 5.32
N GLN A 11 -32.55 18.02 5.51
CA GLN A 11 -31.40 18.79 5.00
C GLN A 11 -30.90 19.73 6.10
N TYR A 12 -29.61 19.83 6.21
CA TYR A 12 -28.93 20.68 7.19
C TYR A 12 -27.78 21.41 6.52
N GLU A 13 -27.62 22.67 6.88
CA GLU A 13 -26.51 23.52 6.42
C GLU A 13 -26.04 24.40 7.59
N GLU A 14 -24.72 24.37 7.86
CA GLU A 14 -24.04 25.21 8.84
C GLU A 14 -22.67 25.59 8.30
N GLY A 15 -22.52 26.85 7.89
CA GLY A 15 -21.31 27.29 7.19
C GLY A 15 -21.07 26.46 5.93
N ASP A 16 -19.92 25.80 5.88
CA ASP A 16 -19.53 24.93 4.76
C ASP A 16 -19.98 23.47 4.94
N ARG A 17 -20.50 23.12 6.11
CA ARG A 17 -20.96 21.76 6.43
C ARG A 17 -22.40 21.55 6.01
N ARG A 18 -22.66 20.42 5.39
CA ARG A 18 -23.97 20.02 4.94
C ARG A 18 -24.26 18.56 5.26
N ALA A 19 -25.52 18.28 5.54
CA ALA A 19 -26.01 16.92 5.72
C ALA A 19 -27.37 16.72 5.08
N LYS A 20 -27.65 15.47 4.69
CA LYS A 20 -28.99 15.04 4.26
C LYS A 20 -29.24 13.60 4.68
N ALA A 21 -30.53 13.27 4.89
CA ALA A 21 -30.96 11.90 5.18
C ALA A 21 -32.47 11.77 4.95
N ASP A 22 -32.98 10.54 4.96
CA ASP A 22 -34.44 10.32 4.97
C ASP A 22 -35.03 10.64 6.34
N HIS A 23 -34.28 10.37 7.42
CA HIS A 23 -34.69 10.65 8.80
C HIS A 23 -33.50 11.17 9.60
N ALA A 24 -33.75 12.17 10.44
CA ALA A 24 -32.79 12.73 11.37
C ALA A 24 -33.36 12.84 12.78
N LYS A 25 -32.52 12.50 13.76
CA LYS A 25 -32.83 12.61 15.18
C LYS A 25 -31.69 13.37 15.88
N LEU A 26 -32.05 14.48 16.53
CA LEU A 26 -31.17 15.26 17.38
C LEU A 26 -31.55 15.07 18.84
N GLN A 27 -30.60 14.64 19.67
CA GLN A 27 -30.69 14.58 21.12
C GLN A 27 -29.95 15.77 21.71
N GLN A 28 -30.66 16.82 22.11
CA GLN A 28 -30.06 18.06 22.62
C GLN A 28 -29.23 17.85 23.89
N ALA A 29 -29.66 16.96 24.79
CA ALA A 29 -28.97 16.72 26.07
C ALA A 29 -27.55 16.11 25.88
N THR A 30 -27.35 15.34 24.81
CA THR A 30 -26.08 14.66 24.49
C THR A 30 -25.36 15.27 23.29
N GLU A 31 -25.97 16.27 22.64
CA GLU A 31 -25.47 16.88 21.40
C GLU A 31 -25.22 15.83 20.29
N HIS A 32 -26.05 14.77 20.24
CA HIS A 32 -25.91 13.64 19.34
C HIS A 32 -26.89 13.74 18.19
N ILE A 33 -26.39 13.57 16.96
CA ILE A 33 -27.22 13.50 15.75
C ILE A 33 -27.13 12.09 15.17
N THR A 34 -28.28 11.51 14.86
CA THR A 34 -28.38 10.27 14.08
C THR A 34 -29.08 10.59 12.76
N LEU A 35 -28.44 10.26 11.65
CA LEU A 35 -28.97 10.36 10.29
C LEU A 35 -29.21 8.94 9.77
N GLN A 36 -30.39 8.68 9.23
CA GLN A 36 -30.79 7.35 8.73
C GLN A 36 -31.42 7.45 7.35
N GLY A 37 -31.15 6.44 6.51
CA GLY A 37 -31.66 6.35 5.16
C GLY A 37 -30.92 7.31 4.20
N SER A 38 -30.10 6.76 3.31
CA SER A 38 -29.30 7.53 2.34
C SER A 38 -28.56 8.72 2.96
N ALA A 39 -28.05 8.51 4.17
CA ALA A 39 -27.39 9.55 4.95
C ALA A 39 -26.09 10.00 4.26
N ARG A 40 -25.91 11.32 4.18
CA ARG A 40 -24.69 11.93 3.63
C ARG A 40 -24.31 13.15 4.45
N ILE A 41 -23.02 13.26 4.76
CA ILE A 41 -22.40 14.47 5.31
C ILE A 41 -21.28 14.89 4.33
N TRP A 42 -21.18 16.20 4.05
CA TRP A 42 -20.12 16.70 3.17
C TRP A 42 -19.75 18.15 3.53
N ASP A 43 -18.53 18.51 3.13
CA ASP A 43 -17.95 19.84 3.20
C ASP A 43 -17.00 20.04 1.99
N PRO A 44 -16.33 21.20 1.85
CA PRO A 44 -15.36 21.42 0.77
C PRO A 44 -14.15 20.47 0.76
N THR A 45 -13.91 19.68 1.82
CA THR A 45 -12.80 18.73 1.92
C THR A 45 -13.18 17.31 1.54
N GLY A 46 -14.48 16.99 1.50
CA GLY A 46 -14.95 15.66 1.14
C GLY A 46 -16.37 15.33 1.55
N SER A 47 -16.71 14.04 1.45
CA SER A 47 -18.03 13.53 1.82
C SER A 47 -17.96 12.13 2.43
N THR A 48 -18.98 11.81 3.22
CA THR A 48 -19.26 10.46 3.71
C THR A 48 -20.71 10.12 3.46
N ASP A 49 -20.95 9.00 2.80
CA ASP A 49 -22.26 8.41 2.52
C ASP A 49 -22.36 7.07 3.26
N ALA A 50 -23.53 6.80 3.87
CA ALA A 50 -23.82 5.54 4.56
C ALA A 50 -25.33 5.32 4.74
N ALA A 51 -25.75 4.16 5.20
CA ALA A 51 -27.15 3.96 5.59
C ALA A 51 -27.49 4.69 6.90
N VAL A 52 -26.53 4.71 7.85
CA VAL A 52 -26.65 5.41 9.13
C VAL A 52 -25.36 6.17 9.40
N ILE A 53 -25.49 7.42 9.85
CA ILE A 53 -24.40 8.26 10.33
C ILE A 53 -24.78 8.79 11.71
N GLU A 54 -23.94 8.53 12.70
CA GLU A 54 -24.04 9.06 14.05
C GLU A 54 -22.90 10.08 14.25
N LEU A 55 -23.24 11.27 14.71
CA LEU A 55 -22.34 12.38 14.92
C LEU A 55 -22.48 12.91 16.35
N ASP A 56 -21.39 12.99 17.07
CA ASP A 56 -21.27 13.76 18.30
C ASP A 56 -20.85 15.19 17.95
N GLN A 57 -21.75 16.16 18.14
CA GLN A 57 -21.49 17.57 17.78
C GLN A 57 -20.44 18.21 18.70
N LYS A 58 -20.29 17.72 19.92
CA LYS A 58 -19.34 18.27 20.91
C LYS A 58 -17.89 17.90 20.58
N THR A 59 -17.66 16.65 20.20
CA THR A 59 -16.32 16.15 19.89
C THR A 59 -15.99 16.16 18.40
N GLY A 60 -17.02 16.21 17.54
CA GLY A 60 -16.91 16.03 16.10
C GLY A 60 -16.63 14.58 15.70
N ASP A 61 -16.74 13.64 16.63
CA ASP A 61 -16.54 12.22 16.35
C ASP A 61 -17.75 11.66 15.58
N MET A 62 -17.50 10.79 14.62
CA MET A 62 -18.53 10.25 13.74
C MET A 62 -18.39 8.73 13.59
N VAL A 63 -19.52 8.05 13.55
CA VAL A 63 -19.63 6.63 13.17
C VAL A 63 -20.59 6.54 11.99
N ALA A 64 -20.12 5.97 10.88
CA ALA A 64 -20.93 5.65 9.71
C ALA A 64 -21.02 4.14 9.56
N THR A 65 -22.21 3.60 9.33
CA THR A 65 -22.46 2.16 9.25
C THR A 65 -23.29 1.81 8.03
N ASP A 66 -23.03 0.62 7.50
CA ASP A 66 -23.64 0.02 6.32
C ASP A 66 -23.41 0.81 5.03
N ARG A 67 -22.70 0.13 4.09
CA ARG A 67 -22.36 0.66 2.77
C ARG A 67 -21.64 2.01 2.79
N VAL A 68 -20.69 2.14 3.69
CA VAL A 68 -19.94 3.38 3.83
C VAL A 68 -19.10 3.63 2.58
N VAL A 69 -19.23 4.84 2.03
CA VAL A 69 -18.36 5.39 1.00
C VAL A 69 -17.89 6.76 1.46
N SER A 70 -16.58 6.96 1.54
CA SER A 70 -16.03 8.27 1.84
C SER A 70 -15.13 8.76 0.72
N THR A 71 -15.18 10.06 0.48
CA THR A 71 -14.36 10.74 -0.53
C THR A 71 -13.66 11.91 0.14
N ARG A 72 -12.35 12.00 -0.03
CA ARG A 72 -11.55 13.15 0.37
C ARG A 72 -11.01 13.83 -0.88
N LEU A 73 -11.31 15.10 -1.01
CA LEU A 73 -10.82 15.93 -2.10
C LEU A 73 -9.38 16.39 -1.83
N PRO A 74 -8.60 16.68 -2.87
CA PRO A 74 -7.24 17.21 -2.72
C PRO A 74 -7.27 18.56 -2.01
N GLU A 75 -6.29 18.78 -1.14
CA GLU A 75 -6.11 20.08 -0.50
C GLU A 75 -5.76 21.14 -1.55
N LYS A 76 -6.39 22.31 -1.47
CA LYS A 76 -6.11 23.44 -2.38
C LYS A 76 -4.61 23.75 -2.34
N LYS A 77 -3.98 23.81 -3.51
CA LYS A 77 -2.54 23.90 -3.75
C LYS A 77 -1.90 25.09 -3.02
N THR A 78 -1.48 24.90 -1.79
CA THR A 78 -0.48 25.76 -1.12
C THR A 78 0.78 24.98 -0.75
N ALA A 79 0.75 23.66 -0.84
CA ALA A 79 1.90 22.76 -0.64
C ALA A 79 2.20 21.96 -1.92
N LYS A 80 3.49 21.70 -2.17
CA LYS A 80 3.93 20.80 -3.25
C LYS A 80 3.30 19.43 -3.03
N PRO A 81 2.81 18.76 -4.09
CA PRO A 81 2.29 17.40 -3.96
C PRO A 81 3.38 16.51 -3.35
N LYS A 82 3.03 15.83 -2.29
CA LYS A 82 3.90 14.85 -1.62
C LYS A 82 3.57 13.48 -2.21
N SER A 83 4.56 12.78 -2.71
CA SER A 83 4.40 11.39 -3.12
C SER A 83 4.16 10.53 -1.88
N SER A 84 2.97 9.96 -1.75
CA SER A 84 2.53 9.18 -0.60
C SER A 84 1.50 8.17 -1.03
N LEU A 85 1.41 7.00 -0.35
CA LEU A 85 0.27 6.10 -0.50
C LEU A 85 -1.05 6.79 -0.05
N ILE A 86 -0.94 7.93 0.62
CA ILE A 86 -2.05 8.78 1.05
C ILE A 86 -1.70 10.21 0.65
N ASP A 87 -1.56 10.44 -0.64
CA ASP A 87 -1.22 11.77 -1.16
C ASP A 87 -2.43 12.71 -1.07
N SER A 88 -2.21 13.93 -0.57
CA SER A 88 -3.23 14.97 -0.53
C SER A 88 -3.47 15.65 -1.88
N SER A 89 -2.69 15.33 -2.91
CA SER A 89 -2.79 15.95 -4.25
C SER A 89 -3.86 15.36 -5.15
N GLU A 90 -4.33 14.15 -4.87
CA GLU A 90 -5.38 13.47 -5.63
C GLU A 90 -6.55 13.10 -4.72
N THR A 91 -7.72 12.87 -5.31
CA THR A 91 -8.89 12.40 -4.58
C THR A 91 -8.64 11.00 -4.02
N ILE A 92 -8.84 10.85 -2.70
CA ILE A 92 -8.81 9.56 -2.01
C ILE A 92 -10.25 9.11 -1.81
N GLN A 93 -10.52 7.86 -2.13
CA GLN A 93 -11.82 7.23 -1.90
C GLN A 93 -11.65 6.03 -0.98
N ALA A 94 -12.64 5.78 -0.14
CA ALA A 94 -12.68 4.60 0.70
C ALA A 94 -14.09 4.02 0.76
N ARG A 95 -14.17 2.70 0.95
CA ARG A 95 -15.41 1.98 1.23
C ARG A 95 -15.18 0.96 2.34
N ALA A 96 -16.23 0.73 3.15
CA ALA A 96 -16.22 -0.26 4.21
C ALA A 96 -17.66 -0.58 4.68
N ALA A 97 -17.83 -1.56 5.54
CA ALA A 97 -19.10 -1.74 6.23
C ALA A 97 -19.29 -0.71 7.33
N LYS A 98 -18.20 -0.28 7.99
CA LYS A 98 -18.21 0.72 9.06
C LYS A 98 -17.02 1.66 8.93
N MET A 99 -17.23 2.94 9.25
CA MET A 99 -16.19 3.95 9.42
C MET A 99 -16.38 4.64 10.78
N THR A 100 -15.30 4.84 11.48
CA THR A 100 -15.25 5.65 12.71
C THR A 100 -14.22 6.75 12.52
N THR A 101 -14.58 7.98 12.85
CA THR A 101 -13.64 9.11 12.89
C THR A 101 -13.60 9.68 14.28
N GLN A 102 -12.42 10.09 14.72
CA GLN A 102 -12.18 10.68 16.03
C GLN A 102 -11.16 11.81 15.94
N LYS A 103 -11.05 12.58 17.04
CA LYS A 103 -10.04 13.64 17.17
C LYS A 103 -10.09 14.64 16.01
N GLU A 104 -11.27 15.17 15.73
CA GLU A 104 -11.49 16.13 14.62
C GLU A 104 -11.06 15.55 13.26
N ASN A 105 -11.44 14.30 12.97
CA ASN A 105 -11.09 13.58 11.75
C ASN A 105 -9.58 13.36 11.53
N THR A 106 -8.74 13.45 12.57
CA THR A 106 -7.32 13.11 12.46
C THR A 106 -7.05 11.62 12.62
N TRP A 107 -7.98 10.88 13.23
CA TRP A 107 -7.95 9.43 13.32
C TRP A 107 -9.18 8.83 12.65
N ILE A 108 -8.98 7.91 11.71
CA ILE A 108 -10.03 7.30 10.91
C ILE A 108 -9.82 5.81 10.88
N ARG A 109 -10.88 5.02 11.11
CA ARG A 109 -10.88 3.57 11.01
C ARG A 109 -12.00 3.08 10.12
N TYR A 110 -11.64 2.24 9.14
CA TYR A 110 -12.56 1.53 8.26
C TYR A 110 -12.54 0.05 8.60
N GLU A 111 -13.70 -0.58 8.72
CA GLU A 111 -13.88 -1.98 9.13
C GLU A 111 -14.88 -2.71 8.25
N GLY A 112 -14.65 -4.03 8.08
CA GLY A 112 -15.56 -4.89 7.32
C GLY A 112 -15.34 -4.80 5.80
N GLY A 113 -14.21 -5.36 5.33
CA GLY A 113 -13.83 -5.34 3.92
C GLY A 113 -13.47 -3.91 3.45
N ALA A 114 -12.58 -3.29 4.22
CA ALA A 114 -12.12 -1.94 3.92
C ALA A 114 -11.30 -1.88 2.64
N MET A 115 -11.56 -0.89 1.81
CA MET A 115 -10.79 -0.56 0.63
C MET A 115 -10.53 0.93 0.58
N LEU A 116 -9.27 1.31 0.40
CA LEU A 116 -8.83 2.68 0.16
C LEU A 116 -8.16 2.72 -1.21
N TRP A 117 -8.48 3.71 -2.05
CA TRP A 117 -7.84 3.84 -3.36
C TRP A 117 -7.65 5.29 -3.76
N GLN A 118 -6.62 5.50 -4.55
CA GLN A 118 -6.24 6.77 -5.14
C GLN A 118 -5.69 6.52 -6.54
N GLY A 119 -6.42 6.96 -7.56
CA GLY A 119 -6.08 6.59 -8.94
C GLY A 119 -6.06 5.07 -9.13
N ALA A 120 -4.89 4.52 -9.49
CA ALA A 120 -4.69 3.08 -9.67
C ALA A 120 -4.08 2.38 -8.45
N ASP A 121 -3.68 3.14 -7.43
CA ASP A 121 -3.13 2.61 -6.19
C ASP A 121 -4.25 2.27 -5.22
N LYS A 122 -4.14 1.14 -4.53
CA LYS A 122 -5.16 0.72 -3.57
C LYS A 122 -4.59 -0.12 -2.43
N VAL A 123 -5.30 -0.05 -1.31
CA VAL A 123 -5.11 -0.90 -0.13
C VAL A 123 -6.45 -1.54 0.21
N GLU A 124 -6.48 -2.86 0.35
CA GLU A 124 -7.63 -3.63 0.83
C GLU A 124 -7.24 -4.39 2.09
N ALA A 125 -8.15 -4.46 3.07
CA ALA A 125 -7.95 -5.22 4.31
C ALA A 125 -9.29 -5.47 5.02
N ASP A 126 -9.30 -6.31 6.04
CA ASP A 126 -10.48 -6.40 6.92
C ASP A 126 -10.65 -5.08 7.72
N THR A 127 -9.53 -4.47 8.12
CA THR A 127 -9.50 -3.16 8.82
C THR A 127 -8.37 -2.29 8.28
N ILE A 128 -8.68 -0.99 8.07
CA ILE A 128 -7.67 0.05 7.74
C ILE A 128 -7.82 1.19 8.73
N THR A 129 -6.73 1.58 9.38
CA THR A 129 -6.67 2.72 10.30
C THR A 129 -5.70 3.76 9.77
N ILE A 130 -6.08 5.03 9.80
CA ILE A 130 -5.27 6.17 9.36
C ILE A 130 -5.13 7.14 10.53
N ASP A 131 -3.90 7.38 10.97
CA ASP A 131 -3.56 8.48 11.87
C ASP A 131 -2.84 9.57 11.07
N ARG A 132 -3.54 10.67 10.82
CA ARG A 132 -3.02 11.79 10.03
C ARG A 132 -1.96 12.60 10.77
N LYS A 133 -2.03 12.68 12.09
CA LYS A 133 -1.03 13.39 12.90
C LYS A 133 0.28 12.62 12.95
N ALA A 134 0.19 11.31 13.15
CA ALA A 134 1.34 10.42 13.14
C ALA A 134 1.84 10.11 11.71
N GLN A 135 1.04 10.42 10.69
CA GLN A 135 1.30 10.06 9.28
C GLN A 135 1.49 8.55 9.08
N VAL A 136 0.62 7.76 9.71
CA VAL A 136 0.66 6.29 9.68
C VAL A 136 -0.65 5.75 9.11
N LEU A 137 -0.54 4.77 8.21
CA LEU A 137 -1.63 3.90 7.81
C LEU A 137 -1.32 2.48 8.29
N GLN A 138 -2.27 1.86 8.96
CA GLN A 138 -2.20 0.46 9.39
C GLN A 138 -3.31 -0.33 8.72
N ALA A 139 -2.99 -1.50 8.19
CA ALA A 139 -3.96 -2.42 7.62
C ALA A 139 -3.78 -3.81 8.23
N SER A 140 -4.87 -4.45 8.56
CA SER A 140 -4.87 -5.79 9.16
C SER A 140 -6.00 -6.67 8.63
N GLY A 141 -5.71 -7.96 8.53
CA GLY A 141 -6.60 -8.98 7.99
C GLY A 141 -6.67 -8.97 6.46
N LYS A 142 -6.08 -9.99 5.83
CA LYS A 142 -6.08 -10.18 4.36
C LYS A 142 -5.62 -8.97 3.56
N VAL A 143 -4.58 -8.32 4.03
CA VAL A 143 -4.05 -7.12 3.38
C VAL A 143 -3.66 -7.42 1.94
N PHE A 144 -4.12 -6.57 1.03
CA PHE A 144 -3.70 -6.52 -0.36
C PHE A 144 -3.39 -5.09 -0.73
N THR A 145 -2.18 -4.85 -1.24
CA THR A 145 -1.80 -3.55 -1.80
C THR A 145 -1.47 -3.69 -3.27
N GLN A 146 -1.89 -2.69 -4.03
CA GLN A 146 -1.53 -2.51 -5.44
C GLN A 146 -0.94 -1.12 -5.59
N THR A 147 0.28 -1.05 -6.07
CA THR A 147 0.96 0.21 -6.37
C THR A 147 1.35 0.23 -7.84
N ARG A 148 0.95 1.27 -8.54
CA ARG A 148 1.34 1.49 -9.93
C ARG A 148 2.77 2.01 -9.99
N GLU A 149 3.61 1.33 -10.75
CA GLU A 149 4.95 1.85 -11.05
C GLU A 149 4.87 2.85 -12.19
N ARG A 150 5.59 3.94 -12.03
CA ARG A 150 5.74 4.92 -13.09
C ARG A 150 6.90 4.51 -14.01
N PRO A 151 6.78 4.70 -15.34
CA PRO A 151 7.86 4.44 -16.26
C PRO A 151 9.09 5.27 -15.90
N LYS A 152 10.29 4.67 -16.04
CA LYS A 152 11.54 5.43 -15.91
C LYS A 152 11.54 6.61 -16.90
N ALA A 153 11.99 7.79 -16.45
CA ALA A 153 12.12 8.96 -17.29
C ALA A 153 12.94 8.62 -18.55
N GLY A 154 12.43 8.97 -19.73
CA GLY A 154 13.08 8.69 -21.02
C GLY A 154 12.70 7.36 -21.67
N ALA A 155 11.80 6.57 -21.14
CA ALA A 155 11.26 5.41 -21.84
C ALA A 155 10.49 5.85 -23.11
N LYS A 156 11.01 5.47 -24.28
CA LYS A 156 10.36 5.77 -25.58
C LYS A 156 9.40 4.63 -25.93
N GLY A 157 8.12 4.96 -26.10
CA GLY A 157 7.08 4.03 -26.57
C GLY A 157 5.98 3.77 -25.55
N PRO A 158 4.92 3.02 -25.91
CA PRO A 158 3.87 2.64 -24.98
C PRO A 158 4.45 1.70 -23.92
N VAL A 159 4.62 2.21 -22.68
CA VAL A 159 5.10 1.42 -21.55
C VAL A 159 3.91 0.69 -20.96
N ALA A 160 3.97 -0.65 -20.92
CA ALA A 160 2.98 -1.44 -20.20
C ALA A 160 2.92 -1.00 -18.74
N GLN A 161 1.72 -0.75 -18.23
CA GLN A 161 1.53 -0.41 -16.82
C GLN A 161 2.01 -1.57 -15.95
N LEU A 162 3.08 -1.36 -15.20
CA LEU A 162 3.59 -2.32 -14.24
C LEU A 162 3.01 -2.01 -12.86
N PHE A 163 2.54 -3.07 -12.20
CA PHE A 163 2.03 -3.00 -10.84
C PHE A 163 2.90 -3.84 -9.92
N THR A 164 3.13 -3.32 -8.71
CA THR A 164 3.61 -4.10 -7.59
C THR A 164 2.41 -4.46 -6.72
N LEU A 165 2.21 -5.75 -6.54
CA LEU A 165 1.12 -6.34 -5.75
C LEU A 165 1.72 -7.02 -4.53
N VAL A 166 1.23 -6.70 -3.33
CA VAL A 166 1.68 -7.36 -2.10
C VAL A 166 0.46 -7.89 -1.34
N ARG A 167 0.58 -9.11 -0.82
CA ARG A 167 -0.38 -9.73 0.10
C ARG A 167 0.31 -10.08 1.41
N ALA A 168 -0.33 -9.76 2.53
CA ALA A 168 0.15 -10.10 3.87
C ALA A 168 -1.02 -10.11 4.87
N PRO A 169 -0.89 -10.68 6.07
CA PRO A 169 -1.83 -10.50 7.17
C PRO A 169 -1.87 -9.06 7.70
N GLU A 170 -0.72 -8.38 7.75
CA GLU A 170 -0.58 -7.04 8.34
C GLU A 170 0.32 -6.14 7.49
N MET A 171 0.04 -4.84 7.52
CA MET A 171 0.87 -3.80 6.92
C MET A 171 0.80 -2.52 7.74
N ASP A 172 1.97 -1.91 7.97
CA ASP A 172 2.13 -0.55 8.46
C ASP A 172 2.82 0.30 7.39
N TYR A 173 2.27 1.44 7.06
CA TYR A 173 2.91 2.43 6.20
C TYR A 173 3.17 3.70 6.98
N LYS A 174 4.43 4.15 6.98
CA LYS A 174 4.88 5.40 7.61
C LYS A 174 5.22 6.40 6.51
N ASP A 175 4.37 7.40 6.36
CA ASP A 175 4.50 8.37 5.27
C ASP A 175 5.74 9.26 5.42
N ALA A 176 6.08 9.66 6.62
CA ALA A 176 7.28 10.48 6.88
C ALA A 176 8.59 9.76 6.48
N GLU A 177 8.63 8.44 6.61
CA GLU A 177 9.79 7.61 6.27
C GLU A 177 9.70 7.06 4.83
N LYS A 178 8.51 7.11 4.21
CA LYS A 178 8.17 6.46 2.93
C LYS A 178 8.45 4.96 2.96
N VAL A 179 8.05 4.29 4.03
CA VAL A 179 8.29 2.86 4.26
C VAL A 179 6.98 2.12 4.49
N ALA A 180 6.77 1.05 3.74
CA ALA A 180 5.76 0.04 4.02
C ALA A 180 6.42 -1.19 4.66
N TYR A 181 5.83 -1.68 5.74
CA TYR A 181 6.27 -2.87 6.45
C TYR A 181 5.15 -3.90 6.48
N TYR A 182 5.37 -5.06 5.87
CA TYR A 182 4.41 -6.17 5.77
C TYR A 182 4.89 -7.33 6.64
N ARG A 183 3.96 -8.00 7.34
CA ARG A 183 4.27 -9.09 8.30
C ARG A 183 3.28 -10.25 8.21
N GLY A 184 3.76 -11.42 8.69
CA GLY A 184 2.95 -12.62 8.90
C GLY A 184 2.85 -13.52 7.68
N GLY A 185 3.86 -13.51 6.84
CA GLY A 185 3.88 -14.25 5.57
C GLY A 185 3.45 -13.36 4.40
N VAL A 186 4.44 -12.96 3.63
CA VAL A 186 4.30 -11.97 2.56
C VAL A 186 4.46 -12.63 1.20
N ALA A 187 3.61 -12.24 0.27
CA ALA A 187 3.73 -12.59 -1.14
C ALA A 187 3.70 -11.31 -1.99
N LEU A 188 4.80 -11.02 -2.66
CA LEU A 188 4.95 -9.91 -3.60
C LEU A 188 4.98 -10.44 -5.04
N VAL A 189 4.29 -9.75 -5.93
CA VAL A 189 4.34 -9.98 -7.39
C VAL A 189 4.60 -8.65 -8.08
N ARG A 190 5.63 -8.63 -8.95
CA ARG A 190 6.01 -7.47 -9.75
C ARG A 190 6.44 -7.94 -11.14
N GLY A 191 5.54 -7.82 -12.11
CA GLY A 191 5.77 -8.37 -13.44
C GLY A 191 6.04 -9.89 -13.38
N ASP A 192 7.20 -10.31 -13.86
CA ASP A 192 7.70 -11.68 -13.87
C ASP A 192 8.34 -12.14 -12.54
N LEU A 193 8.54 -11.21 -11.60
CA LEU A 193 9.14 -11.45 -10.29
C LEU A 193 8.07 -11.80 -9.26
N LYS A 194 8.29 -12.89 -8.51
CA LYS A 194 7.51 -13.27 -7.33
C LYS A 194 8.46 -13.46 -6.15
N VAL A 195 8.11 -12.90 -5.00
CA VAL A 195 8.87 -13.03 -3.76
C VAL A 195 7.95 -13.50 -2.66
N LYS A 196 8.40 -14.48 -1.87
CA LYS A 196 7.76 -14.89 -0.62
C LYS A 196 8.75 -14.71 0.52
N SER A 197 8.26 -14.27 1.69
CA SER A 197 9.06 -14.09 2.91
C SER A 197 8.15 -14.08 4.13
N GLU A 198 8.70 -14.09 5.33
CA GLU A 198 7.91 -13.89 6.55
C GLU A 198 7.59 -12.40 6.76
N GLU A 199 8.57 -11.54 6.42
CA GLU A 199 8.45 -10.08 6.50
C GLU A 199 8.99 -9.43 5.22
N LEU A 200 8.48 -8.23 4.92
CA LEU A 200 8.96 -7.39 3.82
C LEU A 200 8.93 -5.93 4.24
N ARG A 201 10.04 -5.23 4.04
CA ARG A 201 10.11 -3.76 4.12
C ARG A 201 10.38 -3.19 2.75
N ALA A 202 9.57 -2.21 2.35
CA ALA A 202 9.67 -1.55 1.06
C ALA A 202 9.85 -0.04 1.27
N TRP A 203 10.93 0.52 0.74
CA TRP A 203 11.23 1.96 0.76
C TRP A 203 10.88 2.56 -0.58
N PHE A 204 10.14 3.63 -0.54
CA PHE A 204 9.72 4.38 -1.72
C PHE A 204 10.52 5.68 -1.85
N THR A 205 10.48 6.27 -3.05
CA THR A 205 11.12 7.56 -3.32
C THR A 205 10.65 8.61 -2.31
N LYS A 206 11.60 9.35 -1.75
CA LYS A 206 11.28 10.56 -0.99
C LYS A 206 11.04 11.71 -1.97
N ASP A 207 10.15 12.62 -1.59
CA ASP A 207 9.91 13.84 -2.36
C ASP A 207 11.21 14.65 -2.46
N ASP A 208 11.79 14.72 -3.67
CA ASP A 208 12.89 15.64 -3.96
C ASP A 208 12.32 16.82 -4.76
N PRO A 209 12.52 18.07 -4.29
CA PRO A 209 12.07 19.27 -5.02
C PRO A 209 12.67 19.39 -6.44
N LYS A 210 13.74 18.66 -6.73
CA LYS A 210 14.45 18.67 -8.02
C LYS A 210 13.96 17.59 -8.97
N THR A 211 13.22 16.61 -8.47
CA THR A 211 12.67 15.53 -9.29
C THR A 211 11.35 15.98 -9.92
N PRO A 212 11.12 15.77 -11.22
CA PRO A 212 9.83 16.09 -11.85
C PRO A 212 8.66 15.44 -11.09
N GLN A 213 7.57 16.18 -10.92
CA GLN A 213 6.40 15.78 -10.13
C GLN A 213 5.71 14.50 -10.63
N ASP A 214 6.10 13.99 -11.82
CA ASP A 214 5.55 12.81 -12.45
C ASP A 214 6.22 11.49 -12.02
N GLU A 215 7.28 11.52 -11.22
CA GLU A 215 8.04 10.32 -10.83
C GLU A 215 7.49 9.58 -9.60
N GLY A 216 6.31 9.94 -9.08
CA GLY A 216 5.55 9.30 -8.01
C GLY A 216 6.23 8.21 -7.16
N ASN A 217 5.49 7.51 -6.33
CA ASN A 217 5.97 6.45 -5.43
C ASN A 217 6.68 5.29 -6.16
N SER A 218 7.95 5.46 -6.51
CA SER A 218 8.75 4.38 -7.07
C SER A 218 9.44 3.61 -5.96
N LEU A 219 9.33 2.28 -5.98
CA LEU A 219 10.09 1.42 -5.10
C LEU A 219 11.59 1.63 -5.32
N GLN A 220 12.33 1.96 -4.25
CA GLN A 220 13.78 2.17 -4.28
C GLN A 220 14.53 0.95 -3.76
N ARG A 221 14.02 0.37 -2.69
CA ARG A 221 14.64 -0.77 -2.02
C ARG A 221 13.56 -1.64 -1.39
N ALA A 222 13.79 -2.94 -1.38
CA ALA A 222 13.00 -3.89 -0.61
C ALA A 222 13.91 -4.86 0.14
N ASN A 223 13.61 -5.09 1.42
CA ASN A 223 14.23 -6.15 2.22
C ASN A 223 13.17 -7.20 2.52
N ALA A 224 13.47 -8.43 2.18
CA ALA A 224 12.67 -9.60 2.53
C ALA A 224 13.42 -10.43 3.56
N ASP A 225 12.74 -10.78 4.64
CA ASP A 225 13.33 -11.47 5.79
C ASP A 225 12.50 -12.72 6.13
N GLY A 226 13.19 -13.81 6.46
CA GLY A 226 12.62 -15.09 6.87
C GLY A 226 12.11 -15.94 5.69
N LYS A 227 12.77 -17.10 5.47
CA LYS A 227 12.38 -18.11 4.45
C LYS A 227 12.14 -17.50 3.06
N VAL A 228 13.05 -16.67 2.62
CA VAL A 228 12.91 -15.97 1.34
C VAL A 228 12.94 -16.97 0.18
N ASP A 229 11.93 -16.91 -0.67
CA ASP A 229 11.82 -17.67 -1.92
C ASP A 229 11.51 -16.67 -3.05
N ILE A 230 12.42 -16.58 -4.02
CA ILE A 230 12.34 -15.69 -5.18
C ILE A 230 12.17 -16.55 -6.42
N LEU A 231 11.21 -16.19 -7.27
CA LEU A 231 10.98 -16.76 -8.58
C LEU A 231 10.88 -15.64 -9.61
N GLN A 232 11.74 -15.69 -10.63
CA GLN A 232 11.64 -14.85 -11.83
C GLN A 232 11.42 -15.76 -13.06
N THR A 233 10.41 -15.44 -13.86
CA THR A 233 10.05 -16.21 -15.06
C THR A 233 10.18 -15.34 -16.30
N ALA A 234 11.30 -15.47 -17.02
CA ALA A 234 11.50 -14.86 -18.33
C ALA A 234 11.11 -15.84 -19.46
N PRO A 235 10.90 -15.38 -20.69
CA PRO A 235 10.48 -16.25 -21.79
C PRO A 235 11.45 -17.40 -22.08
N ASP A 236 12.74 -17.22 -21.88
CA ASP A 236 13.82 -18.15 -22.20
C ASP A 236 14.41 -18.85 -20.99
N LYS A 237 14.13 -18.39 -19.78
CA LYS A 237 14.72 -18.91 -18.54
C LYS A 237 13.87 -18.64 -17.31
N THR A 238 14.06 -19.51 -16.32
CA THR A 238 13.51 -19.34 -14.99
C THR A 238 14.64 -19.26 -13.98
N ARG A 239 14.53 -18.32 -13.04
CA ARG A 239 15.50 -18.12 -11.96
C ARG A 239 14.80 -18.26 -10.62
N THR A 240 15.46 -18.94 -9.70
CA THR A 240 15.00 -19.07 -8.32
C THR A 240 16.12 -18.69 -7.37
N GLY A 241 15.77 -18.00 -6.30
CA GLY A 241 16.67 -17.64 -5.21
C GLY A 241 16.06 -18.08 -3.88
N ARG A 242 16.86 -18.67 -2.98
CA ARG A 242 16.46 -19.00 -1.62
C ARG A 242 17.49 -18.56 -0.63
N SER A 243 17.06 -17.97 0.49
CA SER A 243 17.90 -17.46 1.56
C SER A 243 17.08 -17.13 2.80
N GLU A 244 17.71 -16.76 3.90
CA GLU A 244 17.01 -16.16 5.04
C GLU A 244 16.72 -14.68 4.85
N HIS A 245 17.59 -13.97 4.09
CA HIS A 245 17.47 -12.54 3.85
C HIS A 245 17.70 -12.23 2.37
N ALA A 246 16.92 -11.31 1.82
CA ALA A 246 17.14 -10.76 0.49
C ALA A 246 17.00 -9.25 0.50
N VAL A 247 17.90 -8.57 -0.20
CA VAL A 247 17.85 -7.12 -0.42
C VAL A 247 17.76 -6.87 -1.92
N TYR A 248 16.77 -6.12 -2.34
CA TYR A 248 16.61 -5.65 -3.71
C TYR A 248 16.82 -4.14 -3.80
N GLU A 249 17.91 -3.74 -4.46
CA GLU A 249 18.20 -2.35 -4.81
C GLU A 249 17.67 -2.08 -6.22
N VAL A 250 16.54 -1.39 -6.31
CA VAL A 250 15.80 -1.24 -7.58
C VAL A 250 16.56 -0.41 -8.63
N PRO A 251 17.20 0.72 -8.28
CA PRO A 251 17.95 1.51 -9.27
C PRO A 251 19.08 0.72 -9.95
N GLU A 252 19.70 -0.19 -9.21
CA GLU A 252 20.82 -1.02 -9.67
C GLU A 252 20.36 -2.36 -10.25
N SER A 253 19.05 -2.67 -10.18
CA SER A 253 18.48 -3.98 -10.51
C SER A 253 19.22 -5.13 -9.83
N LYS A 254 19.69 -4.90 -8.60
CA LYS A 254 20.59 -5.76 -7.84
C LYS A 254 19.84 -6.47 -6.72
N VAL A 255 19.94 -7.78 -6.69
CA VAL A 255 19.44 -8.64 -5.62
C VAL A 255 20.61 -9.25 -4.86
N VAL A 256 20.61 -9.13 -3.54
CA VAL A 256 21.61 -9.75 -2.65
C VAL A 256 20.90 -10.75 -1.75
N LEU A 257 21.32 -12.00 -1.77
CA LEU A 257 20.83 -13.10 -0.95
C LEU A 257 21.86 -13.43 0.13
N THR A 258 21.42 -13.50 1.39
CA THR A 258 22.28 -13.83 2.54
C THR A 258 21.54 -14.69 3.58
N GLY A 259 22.32 -15.41 4.40
CA GLY A 259 21.79 -16.25 5.49
C GLY A 259 21.18 -17.57 5.02
N GLY A 260 21.30 -18.61 5.83
CA GLY A 260 20.74 -19.93 5.57
C GLY A 260 21.33 -20.64 4.34
N THR A 261 22.60 -20.41 4.03
CA THR A 261 23.26 -20.94 2.81
C THR A 261 22.49 -20.62 1.54
N PRO A 262 22.55 -19.39 1.05
CA PRO A 262 21.87 -18.94 -0.15
C PRO A 262 22.06 -19.85 -1.34
N VAL A 263 20.99 -20.10 -2.09
CA VAL A 263 20.98 -20.91 -3.31
C VAL A 263 20.35 -20.10 -4.43
N PHE A 264 21.04 -19.99 -5.54
CA PHE A 264 20.53 -19.41 -6.78
C PHE A 264 20.55 -20.46 -7.88
N THR A 265 19.44 -20.61 -8.60
CA THR A 265 19.31 -21.51 -9.73
C THR A 265 18.84 -20.75 -10.96
N ASP A 266 19.56 -20.86 -12.04
CA ASP A 266 19.16 -20.43 -13.38
C ASP A 266 18.90 -21.70 -14.22
N SER A 267 17.74 -21.79 -14.86
CA SER A 267 17.33 -22.99 -15.61
C SER A 267 18.26 -23.32 -16.77
N VAL A 268 19.01 -22.33 -17.27
CA VAL A 268 19.97 -22.45 -18.39
C VAL A 268 21.40 -22.66 -17.88
N GLN A 269 21.81 -21.87 -16.87
CA GLN A 269 23.20 -21.84 -16.42
C GLN A 269 23.51 -22.87 -15.32
N GLY A 270 22.54 -23.20 -14.48
CA GLY A 270 22.73 -24.19 -13.42
C GLY A 270 22.44 -23.62 -12.02
N THR A 271 23.03 -24.24 -11.00
CA THR A 271 22.80 -23.89 -9.58
C THR A 271 24.08 -23.48 -8.91
N THR A 272 24.02 -22.44 -8.11
CA THR A 272 25.13 -21.91 -7.33
C THR A 272 24.74 -21.74 -5.86
N ARG A 273 25.67 -22.01 -4.94
CA ARG A 273 25.53 -21.86 -3.50
C ARG A 273 26.73 -21.08 -2.94
N GLY A 274 26.50 -20.31 -1.89
CA GLY A 274 27.57 -19.56 -1.21
C GLY A 274 27.03 -18.90 0.05
N GLN A 275 27.84 -18.11 0.73
CA GLN A 275 27.41 -17.32 1.90
C GLN A 275 26.62 -16.07 1.51
N MET A 276 27.03 -15.46 0.40
CA MET A 276 26.35 -14.33 -0.19
C MET A 276 26.27 -14.50 -1.71
N ILE A 277 25.12 -14.28 -2.28
CA ILE A 277 24.91 -14.31 -3.72
C ILE A 277 24.35 -12.97 -4.15
N THR A 278 25.05 -12.28 -5.05
CA THR A 278 24.61 -11.03 -5.65
C THR A 278 24.27 -11.26 -7.12
N PHE A 279 23.06 -10.96 -7.50
CA PHE A 279 22.55 -11.09 -8.85
C PHE A 279 22.13 -9.72 -9.40
N PHE A 280 22.55 -9.40 -10.63
CA PHE A 280 22.15 -8.19 -11.36
C PHE A 280 21.22 -8.58 -12.52
N ALA A 281 19.94 -8.15 -12.42
CA ALA A 281 18.93 -8.53 -13.40
C ALA A 281 19.18 -7.95 -14.80
N ASP A 282 19.79 -6.75 -14.90
CA ASP A 282 19.96 -6.03 -16.16
C ASP A 282 21.05 -6.64 -17.07
N ASN A 283 22.07 -7.29 -16.50
CA ASN A 283 23.23 -7.78 -17.25
C ASN A 283 23.58 -9.25 -17.00
N ASP A 284 22.70 -9.99 -16.31
CA ASP A 284 22.86 -11.42 -15.98
C ASP A 284 24.12 -11.74 -15.16
N LYS A 285 24.74 -10.74 -14.54
CA LYS A 285 25.95 -10.93 -13.74
C LYS A 285 25.58 -11.56 -12.40
N LEU A 286 26.31 -12.61 -12.03
CA LEU A 286 26.24 -13.30 -10.76
C LEU A 286 27.58 -13.22 -10.05
N LEU A 287 27.58 -12.76 -8.80
CA LEU A 287 28.75 -12.80 -7.90
C LEU A 287 28.39 -13.73 -6.74
N VAL A 288 29.34 -14.54 -6.32
CA VAL A 288 29.16 -15.49 -5.24
C VAL A 288 30.32 -15.41 -4.30
N ASP A 289 30.06 -15.12 -3.05
CA ASP A 289 31.05 -15.07 -2.00
C ASP A 289 30.90 -16.30 -1.10
N GLY A 290 32.03 -16.95 -0.79
CA GLY A 290 32.13 -18.03 0.18
C GLY A 290 33.05 -17.64 1.34
N ALA A 291 33.04 -18.43 2.41
CA ALA A 291 34.06 -18.35 3.45
C ALA A 291 35.02 -19.54 3.36
N ALA A 292 36.13 -19.43 4.07
CA ALA A 292 37.10 -20.51 4.16
C ALA A 292 36.51 -21.83 4.70
N SER A 293 35.48 -21.71 5.57
CA SER A 293 34.73 -22.85 6.14
C SER A 293 33.57 -23.34 5.27
N GLU A 294 33.09 -22.53 4.33
CA GLU A 294 31.98 -22.81 3.43
C GLU A 294 32.30 -22.33 2.02
N PRO A 295 33.00 -23.14 1.22
CA PRO A 295 33.38 -22.75 -0.14
C PRO A 295 32.14 -22.63 -1.03
N THR A 296 32.24 -21.79 -2.07
CA THR A 296 31.20 -21.68 -3.09
C THR A 296 31.12 -22.99 -3.89
N GLU A 297 29.88 -23.42 -4.18
CA GLU A 297 29.63 -24.57 -5.06
C GLU A 297 28.81 -24.10 -6.27
N SER A 298 29.30 -24.42 -7.49
CA SER A 298 28.56 -24.15 -8.72
C SER A 298 28.46 -25.39 -9.58
N ARG A 299 27.21 -25.79 -9.91
CA ARG A 299 26.93 -26.88 -10.84
C ARG A 299 26.42 -26.31 -12.15
N LEU A 300 27.28 -26.19 -13.15
CA LEU A 300 26.98 -25.59 -14.43
C LEU A 300 26.39 -26.62 -15.40
N LYS A 301 25.34 -26.21 -16.16
CA LYS A 301 24.78 -26.97 -17.27
C LYS A 301 25.63 -26.75 -18.53
N ARG A 302 26.10 -27.81 -19.17
CA ARG A 302 26.78 -27.72 -20.48
C ARG A 302 25.70 -27.45 -21.56
N LYS A 303 25.89 -26.39 -22.38
CA LYS A 303 25.12 -26.25 -23.62
C LYS A 303 25.37 -27.48 -24.51
N LYS A 304 24.30 -28.22 -24.86
CA LYS A 304 24.44 -29.24 -25.92
C LYS A 304 24.79 -28.47 -27.20
N LYS A 305 25.99 -28.80 -27.79
CA LYS A 305 26.27 -28.37 -29.16
C LYS A 305 25.26 -29.03 -30.08
N THR A 306 24.35 -28.24 -30.64
CA THR A 306 23.52 -28.65 -31.76
C THR A 306 24.50 -28.86 -32.95
N LYS A 307 24.59 -30.11 -33.44
CA LYS A 307 25.27 -30.40 -34.69
C LYS A 307 24.44 -29.89 -35.85
#